data_fefcb55b2e231ba86937bd551fac375a
#
_entry.id   fefcb55b2e231ba86937bd551fac375a
#
_cell.length_a   1.000
_cell.length_b   1.000
_cell.length_c   1.000
_cell.angle_alpha   90.00
_cell.angle_beta   90.00
_cell.angle_gamma   90.00
#
_symmetry.space_group_name_H-M   'P 1'
#
loop_
_entity.id
_entity.type
_entity.pdbx_description
1 polymer ?
#
loop_
_entity_poly.entity_id
_entity_poly.type
_entity_poly.pdbx_seq_one_letter_code
_entity_poly.pdbx_strand_id
1 'polypeptide(L)'
;MKPEEHIGVELKRLNNEIHSRMAIFRAETGADDLTMMQSWIVGFLYNKRDQEIFQKDIEAEFSIARSTATGILQLMEKKGYIRRESLDRDARLKRVVLTENGIMLQENIIHNIDWMEKKLREGISREEMDIFFTVIRKMRRNIEQVCCETDRRRDRC
;
A
#
# COMPACT_ATOMS: atom_id res chain seq x y z
N MET A 1 -34.14 7.75 7.70
CA MET A 1 -32.71 8.01 7.48
C MET A 1 -32.58 8.70 6.14
N LYS A 2 -32.01 9.88 6.08
CA LYS A 2 -31.81 10.62 4.82
C LYS A 2 -30.83 9.80 3.95
N PRO A 3 -31.03 9.76 2.59
CA PRO A 3 -30.10 9.03 1.71
C PRO A 3 -28.64 9.46 1.83
N GLU A 4 -28.41 10.66 2.37
CA GLU A 4 -27.12 11.30 2.56
C GLU A 4 -26.34 10.80 3.81
N GLU A 5 -26.96 9.96 4.66
CA GLU A 5 -26.37 9.48 5.93
C GLU A 5 -25.94 8.01 5.90
N HIS A 6 -25.77 7.42 4.71
CA HIS A 6 -25.28 6.04 4.59
C HIS A 6 -23.76 5.98 4.79
N ILE A 7 -23.32 5.36 5.87
CA ILE A 7 -21.90 5.21 6.23
C ILE A 7 -21.04 4.76 5.04
N GLY A 8 -21.47 3.71 4.32
CA GLY A 8 -20.73 3.18 3.18
C GLY A 8 -20.61 4.17 2.01
N VAL A 9 -21.60 5.04 1.82
CA VAL A 9 -21.59 6.09 0.78
C VAL A 9 -20.59 7.18 1.17
N GLU A 10 -20.59 7.64 2.42
CA GLU A 10 -19.68 8.67 2.89
C GLU A 10 -18.23 8.20 2.92
N LEU A 11 -17.99 6.98 3.39
CA LEU A 11 -16.65 6.37 3.32
C LEU A 11 -16.15 6.26 1.87
N LYS A 12 -17.02 5.87 0.94
CA LYS A 12 -16.66 5.80 -0.49
C LYS A 12 -16.37 7.18 -1.08
N ARG A 13 -17.17 8.19 -0.76
CA ARG A 13 -16.95 9.58 -1.22
C ARG A 13 -15.61 10.09 -0.73
N LEU A 14 -15.38 10.03 0.58
CA LEU A 14 -14.11 10.47 1.18
C LEU A 14 -12.91 9.73 0.57
N ASN A 15 -12.99 8.41 0.42
CA ASN A 15 -11.94 7.63 -0.20
C ASN A 15 -11.66 8.08 -1.64
N ASN A 16 -12.70 8.34 -2.45
CA ASN A 16 -12.55 8.81 -3.82
C ASN A 16 -11.90 10.21 -3.88
N GLU A 17 -12.25 11.11 -2.96
CA GLU A 17 -11.66 12.45 -2.86
C GLU A 17 -10.18 12.37 -2.50
N ILE A 18 -9.81 11.55 -1.51
CA ILE A 18 -8.42 11.28 -1.15
C ILE A 18 -7.64 10.74 -2.36
N HIS A 19 -8.18 9.72 -3.04
CA HIS A 19 -7.54 9.13 -4.21
C HIS A 19 -7.37 10.13 -5.36
N SER A 20 -8.36 10.96 -5.62
CA SER A 20 -8.29 12.00 -6.65
C SER A 20 -7.19 13.02 -6.36
N ARG A 21 -7.06 13.46 -5.11
CA ARG A 21 -5.99 14.39 -4.72
C ARG A 21 -4.61 13.74 -4.74
N MET A 22 -4.50 12.50 -4.28
CA MET A 22 -3.25 11.76 -4.35
C MET A 22 -2.81 11.46 -5.79
N ALA A 23 -3.73 11.35 -6.75
CA ALA A 23 -3.39 11.20 -8.16
C ALA A 23 -2.65 12.43 -8.71
N ILE A 24 -3.02 13.64 -8.30
CA ILE A 24 -2.32 14.87 -8.70
C ILE A 24 -0.85 14.84 -8.25
N PHE A 25 -0.60 14.44 -6.99
CA PHE A 25 0.78 14.32 -6.48
C PHE A 25 1.60 13.25 -7.20
N ARG A 26 0.97 12.13 -7.58
CA ARG A 26 1.67 11.10 -8.37
C ARG A 26 2.12 11.63 -9.72
N ALA A 27 1.26 12.40 -10.40
CA ALA A 27 1.60 13.05 -11.67
C ALA A 27 2.82 13.99 -11.53
N GLU A 28 2.86 14.79 -10.47
CA GLU A 28 3.94 15.74 -10.20
C GLU A 28 5.27 15.06 -9.82
N THR A 29 5.21 13.88 -9.19
CA THR A 29 6.40 13.16 -8.69
C THR A 29 6.90 12.06 -9.61
N GLY A 30 6.29 11.88 -10.80
CA GLY A 30 6.63 10.80 -11.74
C GLY A 30 6.21 9.40 -11.26
N ALA A 31 5.41 9.32 -10.20
CA ALA A 31 4.90 8.05 -9.65
C ALA A 31 3.64 7.56 -10.38
N ASP A 32 3.15 8.28 -11.38
CA ASP A 32 1.95 7.93 -12.16
C ASP A 32 2.03 6.56 -12.83
N ASP A 33 3.25 6.15 -13.18
CA ASP A 33 3.51 4.88 -13.86
C ASP A 33 3.57 3.67 -12.90
N LEU A 34 3.42 3.88 -11.59
CA LEU A 34 3.50 2.78 -10.63
C LEU A 34 2.15 2.13 -10.38
N THR A 35 2.10 0.82 -10.54
CA THR A 35 0.98 0.05 -10.01
C THR A 35 1.03 0.01 -8.48
N MET A 36 -0.11 -0.26 -7.85
CA MET A 36 -0.18 -0.42 -6.39
C MET A 36 0.81 -1.47 -5.87
N MET A 37 0.96 -2.60 -6.57
CA MET A 37 1.91 -3.65 -6.21
C MET A 37 3.37 -3.17 -6.29
N GLN A 38 3.72 -2.38 -7.31
CA GLN A 38 5.06 -1.80 -7.42
C GLN A 38 5.35 -0.83 -6.27
N SER A 39 4.38 0.00 -5.89
CA SER A 39 4.51 0.90 -4.73
C SER A 39 4.73 0.13 -3.42
N TRP A 40 4.01 -0.96 -3.22
CA TRP A 40 4.20 -1.82 -2.04
C TRP A 40 5.58 -2.49 -2.02
N ILE A 41 6.06 -2.97 -3.17
CA ILE A 41 7.41 -3.55 -3.28
C ILE A 41 8.49 -2.50 -2.98
N VAL A 42 8.35 -1.27 -3.49
CA VAL A 42 9.27 -0.17 -3.17
C VAL A 42 9.29 0.09 -1.67
N GLY A 43 8.12 0.21 -1.03
CA GLY A 43 7.99 0.40 0.42
C GLY A 43 8.61 -0.75 1.23
N PHE A 44 8.38 -2.00 0.81
CA PHE A 44 8.97 -3.18 1.44
C PHE A 44 10.50 -3.16 1.38
N LEU A 45 11.07 -2.90 0.20
CA LEU A 45 12.52 -2.81 0.00
C LEU A 45 13.13 -1.64 0.79
N TYR A 46 12.43 -0.50 0.87
CA TYR A 46 12.88 0.66 1.63
C TYR A 46 12.94 0.37 3.14
N ASN A 47 11.91 -0.27 3.68
CA ASN A 47 11.83 -0.60 5.10
C ASN A 47 12.83 -1.70 5.51
N LYS A 48 13.26 -2.53 4.57
CA LYS A 48 14.21 -3.63 4.78
C LYS A 48 15.58 -3.39 4.11
N ARG A 49 15.94 -2.13 3.86
CA ARG A 49 17.18 -1.78 3.15
C ARG A 49 18.47 -2.27 3.81
N ASP A 50 18.41 -2.56 5.11
CA ASP A 50 19.55 -3.12 5.88
C ASP A 50 19.64 -4.65 5.79
N GLN A 51 18.75 -5.29 5.01
CA GLN A 51 18.69 -6.73 4.83
C GLN A 51 18.98 -7.11 3.37
N GLU A 52 19.43 -8.33 3.15
CA GLU A 52 19.53 -8.91 1.81
C GLU A 52 18.16 -9.46 1.39
N ILE A 53 17.49 -8.78 0.46
CA ILE A 53 16.20 -9.17 -0.07
C ILE A 53 16.36 -9.80 -1.45
N PHE A 54 15.73 -10.97 -1.64
CA PHE A 54 15.69 -11.71 -2.89
C PHE A 54 14.28 -11.76 -3.45
N GLN A 55 14.16 -12.13 -4.72
CA GLN A 55 12.83 -12.29 -5.35
C GLN A 55 11.91 -13.23 -4.57
N LYS A 56 12.43 -14.34 -4.00
CA LYS A 56 11.64 -15.28 -3.18
C LYS A 56 11.01 -14.64 -1.94
N ASP A 57 11.70 -13.64 -1.36
CA ASP A 57 11.21 -12.96 -0.17
C ASP A 57 10.05 -12.04 -0.54
N ILE A 58 10.10 -11.43 -1.74
CA ILE A 58 9.00 -10.64 -2.32
C ILE A 58 7.82 -11.54 -2.69
N GLU A 59 8.07 -12.72 -3.29
CA GLU A 59 7.05 -13.72 -3.60
C GLU A 59 6.29 -14.14 -2.32
N ALA A 60 7.02 -14.39 -1.24
CA ALA A 60 6.45 -14.79 0.05
C ALA A 60 5.67 -13.65 0.73
N GLU A 61 6.26 -12.45 0.80
CA GLU A 61 5.65 -11.27 1.44
C GLU A 61 4.29 -10.92 0.82
N PHE A 62 4.23 -10.93 -0.52
CA PHE A 62 3.03 -10.51 -1.25
C PHE A 62 2.15 -11.66 -1.72
N SER A 63 2.50 -12.90 -1.38
CA SER A 63 1.78 -14.12 -1.82
C SER A 63 1.53 -14.16 -3.32
N ILE A 64 2.53 -13.78 -4.13
CA ILE A 64 2.46 -13.76 -5.59
C ILE A 64 3.28 -14.88 -6.22
N ALA A 65 2.82 -15.36 -7.38
CA ALA A 65 3.53 -16.38 -8.13
C ALA A 65 4.89 -15.85 -8.65
N ARG A 66 5.88 -16.73 -8.77
CA ARG A 66 7.23 -16.43 -9.26
C ARG A 66 7.23 -15.70 -10.60
N SER A 67 6.37 -16.13 -11.55
CA SER A 67 6.24 -15.47 -12.86
C SER A 67 5.76 -14.03 -12.74
N THR A 68 4.79 -13.79 -11.86
CA THR A 68 4.26 -12.44 -11.57
C THR A 68 5.34 -11.55 -10.94
N ALA A 69 6.05 -12.05 -9.93
CA ALA A 69 7.16 -11.33 -9.31
C ALA A 69 8.24 -10.99 -10.34
N THR A 70 8.63 -11.96 -11.20
CA THR A 70 9.62 -11.75 -12.25
C THR A 70 9.21 -10.61 -13.19
N GLY A 71 7.97 -10.61 -13.69
CA GLY A 71 7.48 -9.56 -14.60
C GLY A 71 7.45 -8.16 -13.94
N ILE A 72 6.99 -8.10 -12.70
CA ILE A 72 6.96 -6.84 -11.94
C ILE A 72 8.38 -6.30 -11.74
N LEU A 73 9.30 -7.13 -11.23
CA LEU A 73 10.67 -6.72 -10.96
C LEU A 73 11.45 -6.35 -12.24
N GLN A 74 11.21 -7.03 -13.37
CA GLN A 74 11.79 -6.64 -14.66
C GLN A 74 11.33 -5.24 -15.08
N LEU A 75 10.03 -4.93 -14.90
CA LEU A 75 9.51 -3.62 -15.24
C LEU A 75 10.05 -2.53 -14.29
N MET A 76 10.16 -2.81 -13.00
CA MET A 76 10.74 -1.87 -12.02
C MET A 76 12.23 -1.62 -12.30
N GLU A 77 12.98 -2.65 -12.71
CA GLU A 77 14.40 -2.53 -13.10
C GLU A 77 14.54 -1.71 -14.39
N LYS A 78 13.68 -1.95 -15.39
CA LYS A 78 13.63 -1.13 -16.62
C LYS A 78 13.32 0.34 -16.35
N LYS A 79 12.47 0.63 -15.36
CA LYS A 79 12.15 1.99 -14.91
C LYS A 79 13.24 2.62 -14.04
N GLY A 80 14.27 1.85 -13.67
CA GLY A 80 15.39 2.32 -12.87
C GLY A 80 15.07 2.52 -11.39
N TYR A 81 14.03 1.89 -10.85
CA TYR A 81 13.68 1.97 -9.43
C TYR A 81 14.41 0.94 -8.58
N ILE A 82 14.76 -0.20 -9.16
CA ILE A 82 15.53 -1.26 -8.52
C ILE A 82 16.69 -1.69 -9.41
N ARG A 83 17.64 -2.39 -8.82
CA ARG A 83 18.65 -3.19 -9.54
C ARG A 83 18.76 -4.56 -8.91
N ARG A 84 19.21 -5.53 -9.68
CA ARG A 84 19.50 -6.89 -9.24
C ARG A 84 20.99 -7.13 -9.23
N GLU A 85 21.54 -7.35 -8.05
CA GLU A 85 22.97 -7.57 -7.84
C GLU A 85 23.25 -9.05 -7.62
N SER A 86 24.21 -9.61 -8.37
CA SER A 86 24.73 -10.95 -8.09
C SER A 86 25.55 -10.93 -6.83
N LEU A 87 25.45 -11.98 -6.03
CA LEU A 87 26.31 -12.12 -4.85
C LEU A 87 27.61 -12.84 -5.25
N ASP A 88 28.74 -12.39 -4.70
CA ASP A 88 30.06 -13.02 -4.93
C ASP A 88 30.09 -14.49 -4.47
N ARG A 89 29.32 -14.81 -3.43
CA ARG A 89 29.21 -16.17 -2.87
C ARG A 89 28.33 -17.13 -3.70
N ASP A 90 27.39 -16.61 -4.48
CA ASP A 90 26.53 -17.39 -5.40
C ASP A 90 25.94 -16.48 -6.48
N ALA A 91 26.48 -16.54 -7.68
CA ALA A 91 26.04 -15.75 -8.83
C ALA A 91 24.58 -16.07 -9.29
N ARG A 92 24.01 -17.18 -8.82
CA ARG A 92 22.60 -17.57 -9.12
C ARG A 92 21.62 -16.79 -8.26
N LEU A 93 22.06 -16.32 -7.08
CA LEU A 93 21.24 -15.49 -6.19
C LEU A 93 21.41 -14.03 -6.57
N LYS A 94 20.30 -13.38 -6.88
CA LYS A 94 20.27 -11.95 -7.20
C LYS A 94 19.52 -11.22 -6.11
N ARG A 95 20.26 -10.38 -5.36
CA ARG A 95 19.71 -9.46 -4.39
C ARG A 95 18.96 -8.34 -5.13
N VAL A 96 17.77 -7.99 -4.64
CA VAL A 96 16.97 -6.87 -5.15
C VAL A 96 17.20 -5.67 -4.24
N VAL A 97 17.70 -4.58 -4.80
CA VAL A 97 17.97 -3.34 -4.06
C VAL A 97 17.34 -2.14 -4.75
N LEU A 98 16.94 -1.15 -3.97
CA LEU A 98 16.49 0.12 -4.51
C LEU A 98 17.69 0.88 -5.12
N THR A 99 17.46 1.57 -6.21
CA THR A 99 18.36 2.61 -6.71
C THR A 99 18.11 3.93 -5.96
N GLU A 100 18.93 4.94 -6.20
CA GLU A 100 18.67 6.30 -5.71
C GLU A 100 17.30 6.81 -6.15
N ASN A 101 16.92 6.56 -7.42
CA ASN A 101 15.58 6.90 -7.92
C ASN A 101 14.46 6.17 -7.17
N GLY A 102 14.66 4.89 -6.83
CA GLY A 102 13.70 4.12 -6.04
C GLY A 102 13.57 4.64 -4.61
N ILE A 103 14.68 5.08 -4.00
CA ILE A 103 14.68 5.70 -2.68
C ILE A 103 13.95 7.03 -2.71
N MET A 104 14.30 7.94 -3.63
CA MET A 104 13.65 9.24 -3.80
C MET A 104 12.15 9.09 -4.06
N LEU A 105 11.75 8.11 -4.87
CA LEU A 105 10.36 7.81 -5.13
C LEU A 105 9.62 7.44 -3.84
N GLN A 106 10.19 6.58 -2.99
CA GLN A 106 9.58 6.20 -1.72
C GLN A 106 9.48 7.37 -0.74
N GLU A 107 10.51 8.20 -0.66
CA GLU A 107 10.50 9.40 0.17
C GLU A 107 9.41 10.39 -0.27
N ASN A 108 9.22 10.57 -1.56
CA ASN A 108 8.12 11.38 -2.12
C ASN A 108 6.75 10.78 -1.78
N ILE A 109 6.60 9.44 -1.87
CA ILE A 109 5.35 8.76 -1.48
C ILE A 109 5.05 9.00 0.00
N ILE A 110 6.03 8.83 0.88
CA ILE A 110 5.89 9.08 2.33
C ILE A 110 5.50 10.55 2.57
N HIS A 111 6.21 11.49 1.96
CA HIS A 111 5.93 12.92 2.10
C HIS A 111 4.49 13.26 1.70
N ASN A 112 4.00 12.70 0.59
CA ASN A 112 2.64 12.95 0.10
C ASN A 112 1.58 12.35 1.03
N ILE A 113 1.84 11.16 1.59
CA ILE A 113 0.96 10.55 2.60
C ILE A 113 0.91 11.44 3.85
N ASP A 114 2.05 11.88 4.38
CA ASP A 114 2.12 12.72 5.56
C ASP A 114 1.44 14.08 5.34
N TRP A 115 1.60 14.64 4.15
CA TRP A 115 0.92 15.89 3.79
C TRP A 115 -0.61 15.69 3.76
N MET A 116 -1.09 14.60 3.14
CA MET A 116 -2.52 14.26 3.10
C MET A 116 -3.08 14.04 4.51
N GLU A 117 -2.35 13.30 5.35
CA GLU A 117 -2.74 13.08 6.75
C GLU A 117 -2.88 14.39 7.53
N LYS A 118 -1.94 15.34 7.34
CA LYS A 118 -2.04 16.68 7.94
C LYS A 118 -3.29 17.41 7.45
N LYS A 119 -3.57 17.36 6.14
CA LYS A 119 -4.75 18.01 5.54
C LYS A 119 -6.07 17.41 6.06
N LEU A 120 -6.14 16.09 6.17
CA LEU A 120 -7.32 15.40 6.70
C LEU A 120 -7.58 15.75 8.19
N ARG A 121 -6.56 16.14 8.93
CA ARG A 121 -6.67 16.48 10.35
C ARG A 121 -6.92 17.97 10.61
N GLU A 122 -6.80 18.83 9.61
CA GLU A 122 -7.00 20.28 9.77
C GLU A 122 -8.39 20.59 10.33
N GLY A 123 -8.44 21.32 11.45
CA GLY A 123 -9.68 21.72 12.11
C GLY A 123 -10.36 20.63 12.95
N ILE A 124 -9.76 19.44 13.06
CA ILE A 124 -10.28 18.33 13.87
C ILE A 124 -9.49 18.27 15.17
N SER A 125 -10.17 18.31 16.31
CA SER A 125 -9.56 18.19 17.63
C SER A 125 -9.05 16.77 17.90
N ARG A 126 -8.18 16.62 18.90
CA ARG A 126 -7.69 15.30 19.31
C ARG A 126 -8.81 14.39 19.80
N GLU A 127 -9.76 14.94 20.53
CA GLU A 127 -10.92 14.23 21.07
C GLU A 127 -11.80 13.69 19.94
N GLU A 128 -12.06 14.49 18.90
CA GLU A 128 -12.81 14.07 17.71
C GLU A 128 -12.09 12.96 16.95
N MET A 129 -10.76 13.04 16.82
CA MET A 129 -9.95 11.99 16.22
C MET A 129 -10.00 10.68 17.02
N ASP A 130 -9.94 10.75 18.34
CA ASP A 130 -10.04 9.57 19.21
C ASP A 130 -11.43 8.90 19.10
N ILE A 131 -12.49 9.71 19.03
CA ILE A 131 -13.85 9.25 18.76
C ILE A 131 -13.93 8.59 17.38
N PHE A 132 -13.42 9.24 16.33
CA PHE A 132 -13.41 8.72 14.98
C PHE A 132 -12.77 7.34 14.90
N PHE A 133 -11.53 7.17 15.41
CA PHE A 133 -10.86 5.87 15.41
C PHE A 133 -11.58 4.83 16.27
N THR A 134 -12.23 5.24 17.33
CA THR A 134 -13.04 4.35 18.17
C THR A 134 -14.25 3.83 17.40
N VAL A 135 -14.94 4.70 16.66
CA VAL A 135 -16.08 4.33 15.82
C VAL A 135 -15.66 3.41 14.67
N ILE A 136 -14.58 3.74 13.96
CA ILE A 136 -14.03 2.89 12.89
C ILE A 136 -13.69 1.48 13.40
N ARG A 137 -13.04 1.36 14.57
CA ARG A 137 -12.74 0.05 15.18
C ARG A 137 -14.01 -0.75 15.53
N LYS A 138 -15.08 -0.08 15.98
CA LYS A 138 -16.37 -0.75 16.24
C LYS A 138 -17.01 -1.23 14.94
N MET A 139 -17.02 -0.40 13.88
CA MET A 139 -17.57 -0.77 12.57
C MET A 139 -16.83 -1.98 11.99
N ARG A 140 -15.50 -2.02 12.04
CA ARG A 140 -14.70 -3.15 11.57
C ARG A 140 -15.08 -4.45 12.30
N ARG A 141 -15.17 -4.44 13.64
CA ARG A 141 -15.59 -5.61 14.42
C ARG A 141 -16.99 -6.08 14.06
N ASN A 142 -17.93 -5.16 13.84
CA ASN A 142 -19.29 -5.52 13.44
C ASN A 142 -19.31 -6.25 12.08
N ILE A 143 -18.49 -5.81 11.11
CA ILE A 143 -18.38 -6.46 9.79
C ILE A 143 -17.72 -7.84 9.90
N GLU A 144 -16.68 -8.00 10.74
CA GLU A 144 -16.03 -9.28 10.98
C GLU A 144 -17.01 -10.32 11.53
N GLN A 145 -17.94 -9.92 12.41
CA GLN A 145 -18.97 -10.83 12.96
C GLN A 145 -19.97 -11.29 11.89
N VAL A 146 -20.30 -10.44 10.90
CA VAL A 146 -21.20 -10.83 9.79
C VAL A 146 -20.57 -11.92 8.93
N CYS A 147 -19.26 -11.87 8.67
CA CYS A 147 -18.56 -12.92 7.91
C CYS A 147 -18.65 -14.30 8.63
N CYS A 148 -18.50 -14.34 9.95
CA CYS A 148 -18.62 -15.57 10.72
C CYS A 148 -20.05 -16.14 10.72
N GLU A 149 -21.07 -15.31 10.62
CA GLU A 149 -22.48 -15.77 10.56
C GLU A 149 -22.85 -16.33 9.18
N THR A 150 -22.29 -15.79 8.10
CA THR A 150 -22.52 -16.27 6.73
C THR A 150 -21.84 -17.60 6.45
N ASP A 151 -20.66 -17.85 6.98
CA ASP A 151 -19.98 -19.16 6.87
C ASP A 151 -20.73 -20.25 7.64
N ARG A 152 -21.25 -19.97 8.84
CA ARG A 152 -22.08 -20.93 9.60
C ARG A 152 -23.40 -21.29 8.91
N ARG A 153 -23.93 -20.45 8.01
CA ARG A 153 -25.12 -20.76 7.22
C ARG A 153 -24.81 -21.61 6.00
N ARG A 154 -23.59 -21.53 5.45
CA ARG A 154 -23.15 -22.38 4.32
C ARG A 154 -22.88 -23.82 4.75
N ASP A 155 -22.40 -24.03 5.96
CA ASP A 155 -22.14 -25.38 6.51
C ASP A 155 -23.42 -26.13 6.96
N ARG A 156 -24.61 -25.53 6.82
CA ARG A 156 -25.91 -26.12 7.17
C ARG A 156 -26.81 -26.41 5.97
N CYS A 157 -26.35 -26.19 4.75
CA CYS A 157 -26.97 -26.61 3.51
C CYS A 157 -26.16 -27.67 2.79
#